data_bf1a91a19a55ea8ef374f60378b64254
#
_entry.id   bf1a91a19a55ea8ef374f60378b64254
#
_cell.length_a   1.000
_cell.length_b   1.000
_cell.length_c   1.000
_cell.angle_alpha   90.00
_cell.angle_beta   90.00
_cell.angle_gamma   90.00
#
_symmetry.space_group_name_H-M   'P 1'
#
loop_
_entity.id
_entity.type
_entity.pdbx_description
1 polymer ?
#
loop_
_entity_poly.entity_id
_entity_poly.type
_entity_poly.pdbx_seq_one_letter_code
_entity_poly.pdbx_strand_id
1 'polypeptide(L)'
;MSEIIIREITESTSDDINIKNERFKKFGKMIPSYQNGKWDYTVSENEGESWDCFPDENYSFEKMAKDHVFLGACDGSVCVGLAILRHQWHKYLYLYDLKVNSAYRGQHIATDLISESFKYALANGYRGLWTIAQDNNLAACLSYINNGFRIGGFDTEVYNGTSLEGSADIYFYKDV
;
A
#
# COMPACT_ATOMS: atom_id res chain seq x y z
N MET A 1 -25.39 -2.32 6.54
CA MET A 1 -24.23 -1.99 5.69
C MET A 1 -24.36 -2.89 4.47
N SER A 2 -24.23 -2.34 3.28
CA SER A 2 -24.17 -3.14 2.04
C SER A 2 -22.87 -3.96 2.06
N GLU A 3 -22.89 -5.06 1.34
CA GLU A 3 -21.73 -5.92 1.17
C GLU A 3 -20.67 -5.18 0.32
N ILE A 4 -19.43 -5.09 0.82
CA ILE A 4 -18.31 -4.55 0.05
C ILE A 4 -17.87 -5.59 -0.98
N ILE A 5 -17.86 -5.21 -2.24
CA ILE A 5 -17.44 -6.07 -3.35
C ILE A 5 -16.15 -5.53 -3.95
N ILE A 6 -15.14 -6.41 -4.12
CA ILE A 6 -13.94 -6.05 -4.85
C ILE A 6 -14.13 -6.40 -6.32
N ARG A 7 -13.87 -5.41 -7.18
CA ARG A 7 -13.95 -5.55 -8.63
C ARG A 7 -12.78 -4.86 -9.32
N GLU A 8 -12.46 -5.30 -10.53
CA GLU A 8 -11.54 -4.60 -11.39
C GLU A 8 -12.16 -3.28 -11.86
N ILE A 9 -11.38 -2.20 -11.79
CA ILE A 9 -11.75 -0.90 -12.36
C ILE A 9 -11.34 -0.90 -13.82
N THR A 10 -12.29 -0.62 -14.70
CA THR A 10 -12.13 -0.59 -16.14
C THR A 10 -12.27 0.83 -16.69
N GLU A 11 -12.13 1.03 -17.99
CA GLU A 11 -12.30 2.33 -18.63
C GLU A 11 -13.66 2.98 -18.28
N SER A 12 -14.73 2.18 -18.20
CA SER A 12 -16.08 2.68 -17.85
C SER A 12 -16.24 3.13 -16.40
N THR A 13 -15.31 2.77 -15.51
CA THR A 13 -15.28 3.15 -14.09
C THR A 13 -13.97 3.84 -13.73
N SER A 14 -13.28 4.41 -14.71
CA SER A 14 -11.92 4.94 -14.58
C SER A 14 -11.77 6.08 -13.56
N ASP A 15 -12.83 6.81 -13.26
CA ASP A 15 -12.80 7.85 -12.22
C ASP A 15 -12.53 7.29 -10.83
N ASP A 16 -12.85 6.01 -10.60
CA ASP A 16 -12.64 5.31 -9.33
C ASP A 16 -11.16 5.15 -8.94
N ILE A 17 -10.21 5.32 -9.88
CA ILE A 17 -8.77 5.28 -9.56
C ILE A 17 -8.27 6.53 -8.82
N ASN A 18 -9.06 7.59 -8.78
CA ASN A 18 -8.69 8.86 -8.18
C ASN A 18 -9.39 9.09 -6.82
N ILE A 19 -9.49 8.06 -5.99
CA ILE A 19 -9.85 8.23 -4.59
C ILE A 19 -8.86 9.20 -3.94
N LYS A 20 -9.38 10.23 -3.28
CA LYS A 20 -8.55 11.25 -2.63
C LYS A 20 -7.73 10.65 -1.52
N ASN A 21 -6.52 11.16 -1.36
CA ASN A 21 -5.72 10.89 -0.18
C ASN A 21 -6.36 11.52 1.04
N GLU A 22 -6.33 10.80 2.14
CA GLU A 22 -6.85 11.26 3.41
C GLU A 22 -5.75 11.25 4.46
N ARG A 23 -5.94 12.08 5.49
CA ARG A 23 -4.98 12.20 6.58
C ARG A 23 -4.75 10.87 7.28
N PHE A 24 -3.52 10.61 7.64
CA PHE A 24 -3.13 9.51 8.49
C PHE A 24 -2.37 10.01 9.72
N LYS A 25 -2.49 9.25 10.80
CA LYS A 25 -1.87 9.59 12.08
C LYS A 25 -0.42 9.12 12.09
N LYS A 26 0.48 10.02 12.47
CA LYS A 26 1.90 9.70 12.73
C LYS A 26 2.09 9.54 14.23
N PHE A 27 2.19 8.32 14.71
CA PHE A 27 2.31 7.99 16.13
C PHE A 27 3.59 7.23 16.47
N GLY A 28 4.45 6.96 15.49
CA GLY A 28 5.71 6.28 15.69
C GLY A 28 6.40 5.97 14.38
N LYS A 29 7.53 5.28 14.50
CA LYS A 29 8.33 4.75 13.39
C LYS A 29 8.53 3.25 13.54
N MET A 30 8.53 2.54 12.43
CA MET A 30 9.07 1.19 12.35
C MET A 30 10.57 1.27 12.06
N ILE A 31 11.40 0.61 12.86
CA ILE A 31 12.85 0.62 12.72
C ILE A 31 13.29 -0.79 12.36
N PRO A 32 13.54 -1.09 11.07
CA PRO A 32 14.05 -2.36 10.63
C PRO A 32 15.48 -2.63 11.11
N SER A 33 15.79 -3.90 11.34
CA SER A 33 17.15 -4.37 11.59
C SER A 33 17.41 -5.66 10.81
N TYR A 34 18.64 -5.83 10.35
CA TYR A 34 19.05 -7.04 9.63
C TYR A 34 20.24 -7.68 10.35
N GLN A 35 20.01 -8.86 10.92
CA GLN A 35 21.02 -9.58 11.69
C GLN A 35 20.96 -11.07 11.37
N ASN A 36 22.11 -11.70 11.22
CA ASN A 36 22.22 -13.16 10.97
C ASN A 36 21.35 -13.65 9.79
N GLY A 37 21.26 -12.86 8.74
CA GLY A 37 20.48 -13.21 7.54
C GLY A 37 18.96 -13.02 7.68
N LYS A 38 18.50 -12.37 8.75
CA LYS A 38 17.06 -12.16 9.01
C LYS A 38 16.75 -10.71 9.29
N TRP A 39 15.60 -10.27 8.75
CA TRP A 39 14.98 -9.00 9.10
C TRP A 39 14.14 -9.14 10.37
N ASP A 40 14.21 -8.11 11.20
CA ASP A 40 13.36 -7.87 12.36
C ASP A 40 13.06 -6.37 12.43
N TYR A 41 12.22 -5.96 13.36
CA TYR A 41 11.94 -4.54 13.58
C TYR A 41 11.62 -4.25 15.04
N THR A 42 11.84 -2.99 15.41
CA THR A 42 11.31 -2.40 16.62
C THR A 42 10.39 -1.24 16.27
N VAL A 43 9.58 -0.80 17.22
CA VAL A 43 8.72 0.37 17.07
C VAL A 43 9.20 1.44 18.04
N SER A 44 9.42 2.65 17.52
CA SER A 44 9.65 3.83 18.34
C SER A 44 8.36 4.67 18.31
N GLU A 45 7.76 4.88 19.47
CA GLU A 45 6.58 5.72 19.63
C GLU A 45 6.98 7.20 19.68
N ASN A 46 6.15 8.06 19.09
CA ASN A 46 6.34 9.50 19.16
C ASN A 46 5.79 10.07 20.48
N GLU A 47 6.45 11.10 21.02
CA GLU A 47 5.86 11.94 22.05
C GLU A 47 4.82 12.86 21.41
N GLY A 48 3.56 12.46 21.47
CA GLY A 48 2.44 13.21 20.90
C GLY A 48 1.95 12.69 19.56
N GLU A 49 0.86 13.28 19.08
CA GLU A 49 0.17 12.90 17.85
C GLU A 49 0.36 13.99 16.80
N SER A 50 0.75 13.58 15.62
CA SER A 50 0.74 14.43 14.42
C SER A 50 0.00 13.75 13.29
N TRP A 51 -0.43 14.55 12.32
CA TRP A 51 -1.17 14.06 11.15
C TRP A 51 -0.45 14.49 9.88
N ASP A 52 -0.46 13.64 8.89
CA ASP A 52 0.09 13.91 7.59
C ASP A 52 -0.90 13.50 6.49
N CYS A 53 -0.70 13.96 5.28
CA CYS A 53 -1.51 13.61 4.11
C CYS A 53 -0.65 13.68 2.87
N PHE A 54 -0.64 12.60 2.10
CA PHE A 54 -0.01 12.63 0.79
C PHE A 54 -0.81 13.51 -0.16
N PRO A 55 -0.16 14.22 -1.10
CA PRO A 55 -0.87 14.95 -2.15
C PRO A 55 -1.65 13.98 -3.05
N ASP A 56 -2.76 14.43 -3.63
CA ASP A 56 -3.51 13.66 -4.62
C ASP A 56 -2.68 13.48 -5.90
N GLU A 57 -2.63 12.25 -6.43
CA GLU A 57 -1.76 11.88 -7.53
C GLU A 57 -2.31 12.26 -8.91
N ASN A 58 -3.64 12.39 -9.05
CA ASN A 58 -4.34 12.66 -10.31
C ASN A 58 -3.98 11.64 -11.41
N TYR A 59 -4.20 10.37 -11.14
CA TYR A 59 -3.89 9.27 -12.05
C TYR A 59 -4.67 9.36 -13.37
N SER A 60 -4.00 9.02 -14.47
CA SER A 60 -4.61 8.86 -15.80
C SER A 60 -4.76 7.38 -16.11
N PHE A 61 -6.00 6.89 -16.17
CA PHE A 61 -6.29 5.50 -16.49
C PHE A 61 -5.67 5.09 -17.84
N GLU A 62 -5.85 5.87 -18.89
CA GLU A 62 -5.34 5.59 -20.24
C GLU A 62 -3.79 5.41 -20.25
N LYS A 63 -3.08 6.25 -19.51
CA LYS A 63 -1.61 6.18 -19.44
C LYS A 63 -1.13 4.99 -18.64
N MET A 64 -1.83 4.66 -17.56
CA MET A 64 -1.42 3.63 -16.61
C MET A 64 -1.90 2.22 -17.00
N ALA A 65 -3.02 2.07 -17.70
CA ALA A 65 -3.59 0.77 -18.06
C ALA A 65 -2.66 -0.13 -18.91
N LYS A 66 -1.54 0.41 -19.42
CA LYS A 66 -0.55 -0.35 -20.19
C LYS A 66 0.24 -1.34 -19.33
N ASP A 67 0.49 -0.99 -18.06
CA ASP A 67 1.30 -1.77 -17.13
C ASP A 67 0.73 -1.82 -15.70
N HIS A 68 -0.47 -1.27 -15.49
CA HIS A 68 -1.17 -1.27 -14.21
C HIS A 68 -2.51 -2.01 -14.27
N VAL A 69 -2.91 -2.55 -13.14
CA VAL A 69 -4.24 -3.13 -12.89
C VAL A 69 -4.83 -2.45 -11.66
N PHE A 70 -6.11 -2.19 -11.69
CA PHE A 70 -6.80 -1.43 -10.66
C PHE A 70 -7.91 -2.27 -10.04
N LEU A 71 -7.89 -2.43 -8.72
CA LEU A 71 -8.92 -3.13 -7.96
C LEU A 71 -9.63 -2.13 -7.05
N GLY A 72 -10.94 -2.02 -7.19
CA GLY A 72 -11.78 -1.17 -6.36
C GLY A 72 -12.59 -1.98 -5.38
N ALA A 73 -12.60 -1.59 -4.11
CA ALA A 73 -13.55 -2.06 -3.12
C ALA A 73 -14.76 -1.13 -3.12
N CYS A 74 -15.94 -1.65 -3.43
CA CYS A 74 -17.14 -0.86 -3.69
C CYS A 74 -18.26 -1.17 -2.70
N ASP A 75 -18.86 -0.09 -2.17
CA ASP A 75 -20.13 -0.09 -1.46
C ASP A 75 -21.24 0.30 -2.46
N GLY A 76 -21.91 -0.69 -3.01
CA GLY A 76 -22.82 -0.46 -4.15
C GLY A 76 -22.07 0.09 -5.35
N SER A 77 -22.40 1.31 -5.77
CA SER A 77 -21.75 2.01 -6.90
C SER A 77 -20.56 2.87 -6.49
N VAL A 78 -20.32 3.07 -5.20
CA VAL A 78 -19.28 3.97 -4.69
C VAL A 78 -18.01 3.19 -4.41
N CYS A 79 -16.89 3.59 -5.01
CA CYS A 79 -15.57 3.03 -4.71
C CYS A 79 -15.04 3.65 -3.40
N VAL A 80 -14.79 2.82 -2.39
CA VAL A 80 -14.36 3.22 -1.05
C VAL A 80 -12.97 2.72 -0.68
N GLY A 81 -12.37 1.91 -1.53
CA GLY A 81 -11.00 1.43 -1.41
C GLY A 81 -10.40 1.13 -2.77
N LEU A 82 -9.09 1.27 -2.89
CA LEU A 82 -8.34 1.12 -4.14
C LEU A 82 -7.05 0.37 -3.88
N ALA A 83 -6.74 -0.59 -4.73
CA ALA A 83 -5.40 -1.14 -4.88
C ALA A 83 -4.96 -0.97 -6.34
N ILE A 84 -3.80 -0.40 -6.56
CA ILE A 84 -3.18 -0.30 -7.88
C ILE A 84 -1.99 -1.26 -7.91
N LEU A 85 -1.97 -2.13 -8.91
CA LEU A 85 -0.91 -3.09 -9.13
C LEU A 85 -0.13 -2.70 -10.37
N ARG A 86 1.20 -2.81 -10.34
CA ARG A 86 2.05 -2.49 -11.47
C ARG A 86 2.89 -3.69 -11.89
N HIS A 87 2.80 -4.04 -13.16
CA HIS A 87 3.68 -5.04 -13.78
C HIS A 87 5.10 -4.49 -13.90
N GLN A 88 6.08 -5.28 -13.45
CA GLN A 88 7.49 -4.93 -13.49
C GLN A 88 8.31 -6.16 -13.94
N TRP A 89 9.62 -5.96 -14.13
CA TRP A 89 10.52 -7.01 -14.63
C TRP A 89 10.81 -8.13 -13.61
N HIS A 90 10.70 -7.86 -12.30
CA HIS A 90 11.01 -8.87 -11.29
C HIS A 90 9.83 -9.75 -10.89
N LYS A 91 10.10 -10.78 -10.09
CA LYS A 91 9.15 -11.87 -9.83
C LYS A 91 8.05 -11.55 -8.81
N TYR A 92 8.00 -10.33 -8.30
CA TYR A 92 6.93 -9.86 -7.42
C TYR A 92 6.16 -8.75 -8.13
N LEU A 93 4.83 -8.82 -8.08
CA LEU A 93 3.98 -7.75 -8.60
C LEU A 93 3.98 -6.58 -7.62
N TYR A 94 4.16 -5.37 -8.12
CA TYR A 94 4.20 -4.18 -7.27
C TYR A 94 2.80 -3.74 -6.87
N LEU A 95 2.50 -3.77 -5.57
CA LEU A 95 1.35 -3.07 -5.00
C LEU A 95 1.73 -1.58 -4.91
N TYR A 96 1.42 -0.87 -5.98
CA TYR A 96 1.86 0.50 -6.24
C TYR A 96 1.17 1.52 -5.35
N ASP A 97 -0.14 1.33 -5.10
CA ASP A 97 -0.94 2.17 -4.22
C ASP A 97 -2.01 1.33 -3.51
N LEU A 98 -2.30 1.68 -2.27
CA LEU A 98 -3.35 1.04 -1.47
C LEU A 98 -4.02 2.09 -0.60
N LYS A 99 -5.31 2.35 -0.85
CA LYS A 99 -6.10 3.36 -0.13
C LYS A 99 -7.42 2.78 0.35
N VAL A 100 -7.86 3.24 1.50
CA VAL A 100 -9.22 3.00 2.01
C VAL A 100 -9.74 4.29 2.61
N ASN A 101 -10.92 4.70 2.17
CA ASN A 101 -11.63 5.87 2.70
C ASN A 101 -11.75 5.76 4.23
N SER A 102 -11.50 6.86 4.93
CA SER A 102 -11.39 6.88 6.40
C SER A 102 -12.66 6.36 7.10
N ALA A 103 -13.83 6.64 6.55
CA ALA A 103 -15.11 6.15 7.07
C ALA A 103 -15.27 4.61 7.00
N TYR A 104 -14.43 3.95 6.19
CA TYR A 104 -14.46 2.50 5.97
C TYR A 104 -13.24 1.77 6.54
N ARG A 105 -12.32 2.48 7.20
CA ARG A 105 -11.16 1.87 7.85
C ARG A 105 -11.60 0.98 9.03
N GLY A 106 -10.76 0.01 9.37
CA GLY A 106 -11.07 -0.96 10.43
C GLY A 106 -12.08 -2.05 10.06
N GLN A 107 -12.53 -2.10 8.80
CA GLN A 107 -13.50 -3.07 8.28
C GLN A 107 -12.85 -4.13 7.37
N HIS A 108 -11.55 -4.37 7.49
CA HIS A 108 -10.76 -5.35 6.74
C HIS A 108 -10.66 -5.11 5.22
N ILE A 109 -11.14 -3.99 4.68
CA ILE A 109 -11.12 -3.71 3.24
C ILE A 109 -9.71 -3.72 2.66
N ALA A 110 -8.72 -3.17 3.37
CA ALA A 110 -7.33 -3.25 2.93
C ALA A 110 -6.82 -4.70 2.86
N THR A 111 -7.21 -5.54 3.83
CA THR A 111 -6.89 -6.97 3.85
C THR A 111 -7.49 -7.70 2.64
N ASP A 112 -8.74 -7.41 2.31
CA ASP A 112 -9.44 -8.02 1.18
C ASP A 112 -8.81 -7.56 -0.16
N LEU A 113 -8.51 -6.27 -0.30
CA LEU A 113 -7.77 -5.74 -1.47
C LEU A 113 -6.40 -6.39 -1.64
N ILE A 114 -5.63 -6.55 -0.54
CA ILE A 114 -4.33 -7.26 -0.57
C ILE A 114 -4.52 -8.72 -0.96
N SER A 115 -5.56 -9.40 -0.43
CA SER A 115 -5.86 -10.78 -0.75
C SER A 115 -6.17 -10.97 -2.24
N GLU A 116 -7.04 -10.13 -2.81
CA GLU A 116 -7.35 -10.17 -4.25
C GLU A 116 -6.14 -9.81 -5.11
N SER A 117 -5.36 -8.81 -4.69
CA SER A 117 -4.10 -8.46 -5.35
C SER A 117 -3.10 -9.63 -5.37
N PHE A 118 -3.01 -10.37 -4.27
CA PHE A 118 -2.15 -11.55 -4.16
C PHE A 118 -2.62 -12.69 -5.06
N LYS A 119 -3.92 -12.97 -5.10
CA LYS A 119 -4.50 -13.96 -6.03
C LYS A 119 -4.21 -13.58 -7.47
N TYR A 120 -4.41 -12.30 -7.82
CA TYR A 120 -4.08 -11.80 -9.15
C TYR A 120 -2.61 -12.00 -9.50
N ALA A 121 -1.69 -11.68 -8.58
CA ALA A 121 -0.26 -11.87 -8.78
C ALA A 121 0.08 -13.34 -9.09
N LEU A 122 -0.41 -14.28 -8.29
CA LEU A 122 -0.17 -15.71 -8.50
C LEU A 122 -0.75 -16.21 -9.84
N ALA A 123 -1.96 -15.80 -10.18
CA ALA A 123 -2.62 -16.16 -11.45
C ALA A 123 -1.85 -15.65 -12.69
N ASN A 124 -1.07 -14.56 -12.53
CA ASN A 124 -0.25 -13.98 -13.60
C ASN A 124 1.24 -14.36 -13.53
N GLY A 125 1.59 -15.41 -12.78
CA GLY A 125 2.93 -16.00 -12.78
C GLY A 125 3.96 -15.27 -11.89
N TYR A 126 3.52 -14.37 -11.04
CA TYR A 126 4.36 -13.78 -10.02
C TYR A 126 4.48 -14.68 -8.80
N ARG A 127 5.55 -14.53 -8.03
CA ARG A 127 5.73 -15.24 -6.75
C ARG A 127 4.84 -14.65 -5.64
N GLY A 128 4.44 -13.41 -5.78
CA GLY A 128 3.67 -12.69 -4.79
C GLY A 128 3.68 -11.19 -5.03
N LEU A 129 3.55 -10.44 -3.97
CA LEU A 129 3.50 -8.97 -3.98
C LEU A 129 4.76 -8.37 -3.33
N TRP A 130 5.11 -7.17 -3.75
CA TRP A 130 5.99 -6.29 -3.00
C TRP A 130 5.40 -4.88 -2.94
N THR A 131 5.80 -4.12 -1.94
CA THR A 131 5.37 -2.72 -1.76
C THR A 131 6.38 -1.94 -0.93
N ILE A 132 6.16 -0.63 -0.84
CA ILE A 132 6.98 0.31 -0.07
C ILE A 132 6.07 1.05 0.90
N ALA A 133 6.55 1.30 2.11
CA ALA A 133 5.96 2.27 3.02
C ALA A 133 7.04 3.11 3.69
N GLN A 134 6.74 4.39 3.94
CA GLN A 134 7.60 5.22 4.76
C GLN A 134 7.63 4.69 6.19
N ASP A 135 8.79 4.70 6.81
CA ASP A 135 9.02 4.22 8.18
C ASP A 135 8.13 4.91 9.22
N ASN A 136 7.79 6.18 8.99
CA ASN A 136 6.94 6.99 9.87
C ASN A 136 5.43 6.85 9.59
N ASN A 137 5.03 6.15 8.55
CA ASN A 137 3.65 5.68 8.37
C ASN A 137 3.50 4.32 9.05
N LEU A 138 3.63 4.32 10.38
CA LEU A 138 3.63 3.10 11.18
C LEU A 138 2.36 2.27 11.00
N ALA A 139 1.21 2.93 10.82
CA ALA A 139 -0.04 2.23 10.56
C ALA A 139 0.00 1.38 9.28
N ALA A 140 0.56 1.91 8.20
CA ALA A 140 0.74 1.17 6.94
C ALA A 140 1.75 0.02 7.11
N CYS A 141 2.89 0.29 7.76
CA CYS A 141 3.91 -0.73 8.02
C CYS A 141 3.34 -1.92 8.82
N LEU A 142 2.63 -1.63 9.92
CA LEU A 142 1.99 -2.66 10.74
C LEU A 142 0.88 -3.40 9.98
N SER A 143 0.12 -2.69 9.15
CA SER A 143 -0.89 -3.29 8.29
C SER A 143 -0.28 -4.32 7.33
N TYR A 144 0.85 -4.01 6.69
CA TYR A 144 1.54 -4.96 5.81
C TYR A 144 2.04 -6.17 6.58
N ILE A 145 2.70 -5.99 7.74
CA ILE A 145 3.12 -7.11 8.59
C ILE A 145 1.92 -8.00 8.96
N ASN A 146 0.81 -7.40 9.41
CA ASN A 146 -0.41 -8.13 9.80
C ASN A 146 -1.08 -8.86 8.62
N ASN A 147 -0.84 -8.40 7.39
CA ASN A 147 -1.29 -9.05 6.17
C ASN A 147 -0.27 -10.05 5.59
N GLY A 148 0.74 -10.45 6.37
CA GLY A 148 1.68 -11.50 6.01
C GLY A 148 2.82 -11.05 5.10
N PHE A 149 3.07 -9.76 5.00
CA PHE A 149 4.31 -9.27 4.40
C PHE A 149 5.47 -9.39 5.38
N ARG A 150 6.65 -9.63 4.86
CA ARG A 150 7.93 -9.57 5.56
C ARG A 150 8.74 -8.39 5.07
N ILE A 151 9.62 -7.85 5.88
CA ILE A 151 10.61 -6.85 5.46
C ILE A 151 11.64 -7.53 4.56
N GLY A 152 11.99 -6.87 3.46
CA GLY A 152 13.01 -7.33 2.51
C GLY A 152 14.05 -6.27 2.16
N GLY A 153 13.89 -5.05 2.67
CA GLY A 153 14.84 -3.96 2.44
C GLY A 153 14.50 -2.71 3.25
N PHE A 154 15.50 -1.85 3.40
CA PHE A 154 15.37 -0.58 4.10
C PHE A 154 16.27 0.44 3.43
N ASP A 155 15.70 1.54 2.94
CA ASP A 155 16.42 2.62 2.27
C ASP A 155 16.37 3.88 3.11
N THR A 156 17.51 4.26 3.68
CA THR A 156 17.67 5.45 4.53
C THR A 156 18.07 6.69 3.73
N GLU A 157 18.39 6.53 2.45
CA GLU A 157 18.96 7.59 1.61
C GLU A 157 17.95 8.24 0.66
N VAL A 158 16.80 7.58 0.43
CA VAL A 158 15.80 7.97 -0.58
C VAL A 158 15.31 9.40 -0.43
N TYR A 159 15.26 9.94 0.79
CA TYR A 159 14.76 11.28 1.08
C TYR A 159 15.84 12.32 1.38
N ASN A 160 17.13 11.97 1.27
CA ASN A 160 18.22 12.91 1.53
C ASN A 160 18.15 14.13 0.61
N GLY A 161 18.28 15.33 1.19
CA GLY A 161 18.17 16.59 0.47
C GLY A 161 16.73 17.00 0.08
N THR A 162 15.71 16.31 0.59
CA THR A 162 14.30 16.65 0.38
C THR A 162 13.68 17.19 1.67
N SER A 163 12.43 17.67 1.57
CA SER A 163 11.64 18.07 2.75
C SER A 163 11.27 16.90 3.68
N LEU A 164 11.51 15.66 3.24
CA LEU A 164 11.25 14.44 4.01
C LEU A 164 12.55 13.83 4.58
N GLU A 165 13.65 14.59 4.56
CA GLU A 165 14.92 14.13 5.13
C GLU A 165 14.75 13.60 6.55
N GLY A 166 15.40 12.47 6.85
CA GLY A 166 15.23 11.73 8.11
C GLY A 166 14.09 10.71 8.10
N SER A 167 13.29 10.63 7.03
CA SER A 167 12.41 9.49 6.74
C SER A 167 13.14 8.44 5.92
N ALA A 168 12.62 7.23 5.89
CA ALA A 168 13.18 6.11 5.15
C ALA A 168 12.06 5.27 4.52
N ASP A 169 12.39 4.51 3.49
CA ASP A 169 11.48 3.55 2.89
C ASP A 169 11.76 2.13 3.35
N ILE A 170 10.71 1.41 3.72
CA ILE A 170 10.75 0.00 4.05
C ILE A 170 10.14 -0.79 2.89
N TYR A 171 10.86 -1.78 2.41
CA TYR A 171 10.42 -2.67 1.34
C TYR A 171 9.79 -3.92 1.94
N PHE A 172 8.53 -4.16 1.59
CA PHE A 172 7.75 -5.28 2.07
C PHE A 172 7.49 -6.29 0.97
N TYR A 173 7.56 -7.59 1.28
CA TYR A 173 7.34 -8.70 0.34
C TYR A 173 6.37 -9.71 0.93
N LYS A 174 5.45 -10.20 0.10
CA LYS A 174 4.51 -11.27 0.44
C LYS A 174 4.58 -12.34 -0.63
N ASP A 175 4.91 -13.55 -0.25
CA ASP A 175 4.91 -14.75 -1.08
C ASP A 175 4.26 -15.93 -0.33
N VAL A 176 4.15 -17.07 -1.02
CA VAL A 176 3.56 -18.31 -0.46
C VAL A 176 4.45 -18.89 0.63
#